data_03a0ce18103ea6297fa6fe499442a91e
#
_entry.id   03a0ce18103ea6297fa6fe499442a91e
#
_cell.length_a   1.000
_cell.length_b   1.000
_cell.length_c   1.000
_cell.angle_alpha   90.00
_cell.angle_beta   90.00
_cell.angle_gamma   90.00
#
_symmetry.space_group_name_H-M   'P 1'
#
loop_
_entity.id
_entity.type
_entity.pdbx_description
1 polymer ?
#
loop_
_entity_poly.entity_id
_entity_poly.type
_entity_poly.pdbx_seq_one_letter_code
_entity_poly.pdbx_strand_id
1 'polypeptide(L)'
;MWLKDAPGIDPSLFFDEDGRCYYTGNRWDFKSAWPAQCAVWMQELDLQKRCLVGERKTLAYGHAANAKYAEGPHLYKIEDHYLLLMAEGGSDYNHAVTALTAKSLWGPYVPCTVNPVLTHRHLGKDYPVQSLGHADLVQTPTGDWYAVFLGKRIVEGGLVPLGRETFLCEVSFQNGEPIFNPGIGVIGNRLKRPPLPWTPVSKTDKQNDFESSALSPEWATMRIPEQPFHHFADGNLFLSLRPEMADSLVCPSMLLRRVHSHNFSATTTMSFSTRRANEWAGLVLYRTAKGYYSLLKGKNEIRLTKVLLGKKTIIATLPWKEKSVILRLVAKGATLTFYAGLSNDMLYQVGEVQSVDAVSDNKVNRFNGTGVGIYATSYAQKSNAEARFDTFEYE
;
A
#
# COMPACT_ATOMS: atom_id res chain seq x y z
N MET A 1 18.37 13.20 -8.42
CA MET A 1 19.49 13.78 -7.61
C MET A 1 19.65 12.94 -6.37
N TRP A 2 20.88 12.70 -5.91
CA TRP A 2 21.16 11.96 -4.69
C TRP A 2 21.79 12.92 -3.69
N LEU A 3 21.23 13.04 -2.49
CA LEU A 3 21.90 13.72 -1.37
C LEU A 3 22.88 12.74 -0.74
N LYS A 4 24.14 13.14 -0.65
CA LYS A 4 25.15 12.41 0.13
C LYS A 4 25.01 12.79 1.60
N ASP A 5 25.32 11.86 2.49
CA ASP A 5 25.37 12.07 3.94
C ASP A 5 24.03 12.47 4.60
N ALA A 6 22.91 12.03 4.01
CA ALA A 6 21.56 12.13 4.59
C ALA A 6 21.14 10.77 5.20
N PRO A 7 21.53 10.46 6.45
CA PRO A 7 21.30 9.14 7.05
C PRO A 7 19.84 8.96 7.47
N GLY A 8 19.36 7.73 7.34
CA GLY A 8 18.04 7.34 7.82
C GLY A 8 16.99 7.28 6.74
N ILE A 9 15.75 7.54 7.14
CA ILE A 9 14.56 7.43 6.28
C ILE A 9 13.62 8.63 6.50
N ASP A 10 12.49 8.63 5.80
CA ASP A 10 11.38 9.59 5.92
C ASP A 10 11.83 11.05 5.77
N PRO A 11 12.44 11.42 4.63
CA PRO A 11 12.88 12.80 4.45
C PRO A 11 11.70 13.73 4.20
N SER A 12 11.74 14.92 4.81
CA SER A 12 10.90 16.04 4.42
C SER A 12 11.70 17.33 4.28
N LEU A 13 11.11 18.32 3.61
CA LEU A 13 11.70 19.63 3.41
C LEU A 13 10.84 20.70 4.08
N PHE A 14 11.50 21.60 4.77
CA PHE A 14 10.88 22.78 5.33
C PHE A 14 11.53 24.04 4.74
N PHE A 15 10.71 24.95 4.24
CA PHE A 15 11.13 26.25 3.73
C PHE A 15 10.72 27.30 4.74
N ASP A 16 11.71 27.97 5.35
CA ASP A 16 11.47 29.02 6.33
C ASP A 16 11.26 30.39 5.65
N GLU A 17 10.74 31.34 6.39
CA GLU A 17 10.46 32.72 5.92
C GLU A 17 11.71 33.48 5.49
N ASP A 18 12.89 33.06 5.95
CA ASP A 18 14.19 33.61 5.53
C ASP A 18 14.66 33.08 4.15
N GLY A 19 13.84 32.23 3.50
CA GLY A 19 14.12 31.63 2.19
C GLY A 19 15.07 30.44 2.22
N ARG A 20 15.51 29.98 3.38
CA ARG A 20 16.33 28.78 3.52
C ARG A 20 15.48 27.52 3.49
N CYS A 21 16.11 26.45 3.02
CA CYS A 21 15.53 25.12 3.02
C CYS A 21 16.20 24.25 4.07
N TYR A 22 15.41 23.52 4.82
CA TYR A 22 15.87 22.57 5.82
C TYR A 22 15.39 21.17 5.48
N TYR A 23 16.30 20.21 5.57
CA TYR A 23 16.03 18.79 5.40
C TYR A 23 15.85 18.16 6.78
N THR A 24 14.76 17.45 6.98
CA THR A 24 14.53 16.63 8.17
C THR A 24 14.44 15.16 7.81
N GLY A 25 14.74 14.32 8.78
CA GLY A 25 14.62 12.88 8.65
C GLY A 25 14.76 12.20 10.01
N ASN A 26 14.58 10.89 10.06
CA ASN A 26 14.82 10.13 11.26
C ASN A 26 15.84 9.02 11.01
N ARG A 27 16.54 8.63 12.05
CA ARG A 27 17.51 7.53 12.05
C ARG A 27 17.48 6.76 13.35
N TRP A 28 17.92 5.51 13.32
CA TRP A 28 18.20 4.77 14.53
C TRP A 28 19.27 5.50 15.36
N ASP A 29 19.04 5.57 16.66
CA ASP A 29 20.09 6.06 17.56
C ASP A 29 21.01 4.88 17.93
N PHE A 30 22.27 4.94 17.47
CA PHE A 30 23.27 3.90 17.74
C PHE A 30 23.66 3.79 19.23
N LYS A 31 23.38 4.83 20.02
CA LYS A 31 23.59 4.85 21.47
C LYS A 31 22.24 4.94 22.19
N SER A 32 21.26 4.16 21.72
CA SER A 32 19.91 4.19 22.25
C SER A 32 19.84 3.92 23.75
N ALA A 33 19.12 4.77 24.48
CA ALA A 33 18.85 4.59 25.90
C ALA A 33 17.66 3.61 26.14
N TRP A 34 16.88 3.30 25.09
CA TRP A 34 15.77 2.36 25.14
C TRP A 34 15.54 1.68 23.78
N PRO A 35 14.85 0.52 23.74
CA PRO A 35 14.58 -0.20 22.52
C PRO A 35 13.77 0.63 21.50
N ALA A 36 14.18 0.60 20.23
CA ALA A 36 13.54 1.29 19.12
C ALA A 36 13.54 2.84 19.25
N GLN A 37 14.51 3.39 19.97
CA GLN A 37 14.77 4.82 19.98
C GLN A 37 15.24 5.26 18.60
N CYS A 38 14.58 6.28 18.04
CA CYS A 38 14.99 6.97 16.83
C CYS A 38 15.27 8.43 17.15
N ALA A 39 16.24 9.03 16.46
CA ALA A 39 16.52 10.45 16.51
C ALA A 39 15.91 11.14 15.29
N VAL A 40 15.00 12.07 15.52
CA VAL A 40 14.54 13.02 14.52
C VAL A 40 15.55 14.16 14.45
N TRP A 41 16.08 14.42 13.27
CA TRP A 41 17.15 15.37 13.03
C TRP A 41 16.84 16.34 11.90
N MET A 42 17.51 17.48 11.89
CA MET A 42 17.42 18.51 10.87
C MET A 42 18.78 19.06 10.50
N GLN A 43 18.94 19.46 9.24
CA GLN A 43 20.13 20.15 8.73
C GLN A 43 19.72 21.06 7.56
N GLU A 44 20.39 22.19 7.41
CA GLU A 44 20.16 23.10 6.27
C GLU A 44 20.54 22.40 4.94
N LEU A 45 19.71 22.60 3.92
CA LEU A 45 19.92 22.11 2.56
C LEU A 45 20.18 23.30 1.62
N ASP A 46 21.40 23.41 1.14
CA ASP A 46 21.74 24.36 0.08
C ASP A 46 21.20 23.80 -1.28
N LEU A 47 20.11 24.40 -1.76
CA LEU A 47 19.44 23.96 -2.99
C LEU A 47 20.29 24.22 -4.25
N GLN A 48 21.16 25.23 -4.24
CA GLN A 48 22.03 25.54 -5.37
C GLN A 48 23.19 24.53 -5.47
N LYS A 49 23.85 24.29 -4.34
CA LYS A 49 24.93 23.30 -4.23
C LYS A 49 24.42 21.86 -4.17
N ARG A 50 23.12 21.67 -3.88
CA ARG A 50 22.47 20.37 -3.75
C ARG A 50 23.13 19.47 -2.70
N CYS A 51 23.46 20.07 -1.54
CA CYS A 51 24.11 19.36 -0.43
C CYS A 51 23.63 19.90 0.91
N LEU A 52 23.75 19.06 1.94
CA LEU A 52 23.52 19.47 3.32
C LEU A 52 24.69 20.32 3.79
N VAL A 53 24.40 21.44 4.47
CA VAL A 53 25.39 22.40 4.97
C VAL A 53 25.14 22.68 6.46
N GLY A 54 26.18 23.18 7.14
CA GLY A 54 26.10 23.47 8.56
C GLY A 54 26.01 22.24 9.45
N GLU A 55 25.64 22.46 10.71
CA GLU A 55 25.56 21.41 11.73
C GLU A 55 24.25 20.62 11.63
N ARG A 56 24.33 19.29 11.71
CA ARG A 56 23.16 18.43 11.88
C ARG A 56 22.77 18.39 13.35
N LYS A 57 21.53 18.75 13.68
CA LYS A 57 21.01 18.72 15.05
C LYS A 57 19.89 17.71 15.21
N THR A 58 19.91 16.98 16.31
CA THR A 58 18.75 16.19 16.76
C THR A 58 17.73 17.15 17.37
N LEU A 59 16.50 17.11 16.88
CA LEU A 59 15.39 17.93 17.36
C LEU A 59 14.63 17.22 18.48
N ALA A 60 14.39 15.91 18.34
CA ALA A 60 13.61 15.11 19.28
C ALA A 60 13.95 13.62 19.20
N TYR A 61 13.61 12.88 20.25
CA TYR A 61 13.60 11.41 20.30
C TYR A 61 12.17 10.85 20.45
N GLY A 62 11.15 11.69 20.25
CA GLY A 62 9.75 11.42 20.46
C GLY A 62 9.12 12.40 21.45
N HIS A 63 7.80 12.28 21.67
CA HIS A 63 7.04 13.16 22.56
C HIS A 63 7.25 12.85 24.06
N ALA A 64 7.78 11.66 24.38
CA ALA A 64 8.00 11.21 25.75
C ALA A 64 9.23 10.30 25.83
N ALA A 65 9.77 10.13 27.03
CA ALA A 65 10.74 9.06 27.30
C ALA A 65 10.14 7.70 26.92
N ASN A 66 10.95 6.80 26.39
CA ASN A 66 10.54 5.50 25.85
C ASN A 66 9.70 5.54 24.55
N ALA A 67 9.56 6.67 23.89
CA ALA A 67 8.94 6.74 22.57
C ALA A 67 9.66 5.79 21.61
N LYS A 68 8.88 5.00 20.88
CA LYS A 68 9.40 4.02 19.93
C LYS A 68 9.09 4.47 18.51
N TYR A 69 10.10 4.31 17.64
CA TYR A 69 9.92 4.64 16.22
C TYR A 69 9.42 6.06 16.00
N ALA A 70 10.10 7.06 16.60
CA ALA A 70 9.90 8.46 16.25
C ALA A 70 10.39 8.67 14.81
N GLU A 71 9.46 8.79 13.85
CA GLU A 71 9.72 8.78 12.41
C GLU A 71 8.78 9.72 11.66
N GLY A 72 8.94 9.88 10.34
CA GLY A 72 8.08 10.71 9.52
C GLY A 72 8.02 12.16 9.95
N PRO A 73 9.16 12.87 10.20
CA PRO A 73 9.12 14.22 10.68
C PRO A 73 8.69 15.21 9.61
N HIS A 74 7.74 16.07 9.94
CA HIS A 74 7.37 17.25 9.15
C HIS A 74 7.40 18.49 10.02
N LEU A 75 7.92 19.59 9.46
CA LEU A 75 8.00 20.90 10.12
C LEU A 75 7.03 21.88 9.47
N TYR A 76 6.40 22.69 10.30
CA TYR A 76 5.49 23.76 9.87
C TYR A 76 5.74 25.01 10.71
N LYS A 77 5.47 26.18 10.11
CA LYS A 77 5.35 27.44 10.84
C LYS A 77 3.85 27.70 11.04
N ILE A 78 3.39 27.65 12.27
CA ILE A 78 2.01 27.93 12.67
C ILE A 78 2.00 29.13 13.60
N GLU A 79 1.48 30.26 13.11
CA GLU A 79 1.53 31.53 13.81
C GLU A 79 3.00 31.88 14.18
N ASP A 80 3.29 32.01 15.47
CA ASP A 80 4.62 32.32 15.99
C ASP A 80 5.37 31.07 16.51
N HIS A 81 4.90 29.85 16.18
CA HIS A 81 5.48 28.59 16.61
C HIS A 81 6.00 27.76 15.43
N TYR A 82 7.05 27.00 15.67
CA TYR A 82 7.45 25.87 14.84
C TYR A 82 6.80 24.60 15.40
N LEU A 83 6.03 23.91 14.55
CA LEU A 83 5.40 22.64 14.85
C LEU A 83 6.22 21.51 14.23
N LEU A 84 6.67 20.57 15.05
CA LEU A 84 7.26 19.31 14.60
C LEU A 84 6.23 18.19 14.75
N LEU A 85 5.76 17.66 13.63
CA LEU A 85 4.87 16.53 13.57
C LEU A 85 5.68 15.26 13.32
N MET A 86 5.31 14.17 14.00
CA MET A 86 6.00 12.87 13.88
C MET A 86 5.03 11.72 13.94
N ALA A 87 5.46 10.55 13.46
CA ALA A 87 4.81 9.26 13.74
C ALA A 87 5.53 8.57 14.89
N GLU A 88 4.80 7.82 15.69
CA GLU A 88 5.35 6.99 16.77
C GLU A 88 4.58 5.67 16.92
N GLY A 89 5.18 4.71 17.65
CA GLY A 89 4.56 3.44 17.99
C GLY A 89 4.72 2.34 16.93
N GLY A 90 5.33 2.67 15.80
CA GLY A 90 5.43 1.80 14.62
C GLY A 90 4.09 1.64 13.90
N SER A 91 4.11 1.13 12.67
CA SER A 91 2.97 1.13 11.73
C SER A 91 1.89 0.08 12.02
N ASP A 92 1.70 -0.30 13.28
CA ASP A 92 0.73 -1.30 13.74
C ASP A 92 -0.30 -0.67 14.70
N TYR A 93 -0.95 -1.46 15.54
CA TYR A 93 -1.98 -1.03 16.48
C TYR A 93 -1.59 0.19 17.34
N ASN A 94 -0.32 0.29 17.76
CA ASN A 94 0.18 1.40 18.58
C ASN A 94 0.52 2.67 17.80
N HIS A 95 0.36 2.67 16.48
CA HIS A 95 0.70 3.81 15.62
C HIS A 95 -0.06 5.07 16.04
N ALA A 96 0.64 6.21 16.00
CA ALA A 96 0.10 7.48 16.41
C ALA A 96 0.78 8.63 15.66
N VAL A 97 0.10 9.76 15.58
CA VAL A 97 0.72 11.06 15.26
C VAL A 97 1.01 11.76 16.56
N THR A 98 2.24 12.23 16.73
CA THR A 98 2.68 13.04 17.87
C THR A 98 3.19 14.39 17.40
N ALA A 99 3.12 15.39 18.26
CA ALA A 99 3.46 16.76 17.92
C ALA A 99 4.23 17.45 19.04
N LEU A 100 5.20 18.25 18.64
CA LEU A 100 5.96 19.13 19.54
C LEU A 100 5.98 20.55 18.96
N THR A 101 6.05 21.56 19.82
CA THR A 101 6.16 22.96 19.41
C THR A 101 7.43 23.60 19.93
N ALA A 102 7.92 24.63 19.23
CA ALA A 102 9.05 25.46 19.65
C ALA A 102 8.85 26.90 19.21
N LYS A 103 9.45 27.86 19.94
CA LYS A 103 9.51 29.27 19.52
C LYS A 103 10.65 29.56 18.54
N SER A 104 11.61 28.66 18.43
CA SER A 104 12.74 28.75 17.52
C SER A 104 12.82 27.51 16.65
N LEU A 105 13.20 27.66 15.37
CA LEU A 105 13.39 26.59 14.42
C LEU A 105 14.26 25.43 14.97
N TRP A 106 15.28 25.76 15.72
CA TRP A 106 16.22 24.80 16.30
C TRP A 106 15.83 24.28 17.69
N GLY A 107 14.62 24.63 18.17
CA GLY A 107 14.12 24.23 19.48
C GLY A 107 14.51 25.12 20.63
N PRO A 108 14.36 24.66 21.87
CA PRO A 108 13.94 23.32 22.24
C PRO A 108 12.46 23.03 21.87
N TYR A 109 12.22 21.84 21.33
CA TYR A 109 10.87 21.35 21.04
C TYR A 109 10.24 20.74 22.28
N VAL A 110 9.05 21.19 22.63
CA VAL A 110 8.29 20.75 23.80
C VAL A 110 7.03 20.00 23.31
N PRO A 111 6.71 18.83 23.87
CA PRO A 111 5.50 18.10 23.51
C PRO A 111 4.23 18.95 23.67
N CYS A 112 3.32 18.87 22.71
CA CYS A 112 1.99 19.47 22.82
C CYS A 112 1.25 18.96 24.05
N THR A 113 0.34 19.78 24.58
CA THR A 113 -0.43 19.48 25.80
C THR A 113 -1.20 18.17 25.68
N VAL A 114 -1.75 17.91 24.47
CA VAL A 114 -2.43 16.64 24.14
C VAL A 114 -1.52 15.86 23.19
N ASN A 115 -1.02 14.74 23.65
CA ASN A 115 -0.21 13.81 22.85
C ASN A 115 -0.52 12.36 23.21
N PRO A 116 -0.64 11.46 22.21
CA PRO A 116 -0.65 11.70 20.76
C PRO A 116 -1.79 12.60 20.29
N VAL A 117 -1.54 13.41 19.26
CA VAL A 117 -2.56 14.30 18.66
C VAL A 117 -3.55 13.53 17.77
N LEU A 118 -3.18 12.36 17.27
CA LEU A 118 -4.07 11.44 16.54
C LEU A 118 -3.66 9.99 16.79
N THR A 119 -4.58 9.17 17.29
CA THR A 119 -4.44 7.72 17.43
C THR A 119 -5.79 7.08 17.69
N HIS A 120 -5.97 5.81 17.31
CA HIS A 120 -7.14 5.00 17.66
C HIS A 120 -6.83 3.85 18.61
N ARG A 121 -5.62 3.73 19.14
CA ARG A 121 -5.21 2.63 20.03
C ARG A 121 -6.07 2.53 21.30
N HIS A 122 -6.70 3.62 21.74
CA HIS A 122 -7.58 3.67 22.91
C HIS A 122 -9.02 3.22 22.62
N LEU A 123 -9.40 3.08 21.32
CA LEU A 123 -10.76 2.67 20.92
C LEU A 123 -10.95 1.15 20.88
N GLY A 124 -9.90 0.38 21.12
CA GLY A 124 -9.94 -1.08 21.07
C GLY A 124 -9.62 -1.67 19.69
N LYS A 125 -9.29 -2.97 19.68
CA LYS A 125 -8.83 -3.66 18.48
C LYS A 125 -9.91 -3.95 17.44
N ASP A 126 -11.18 -3.80 17.84
CA ASP A 126 -12.32 -4.03 16.95
C ASP A 126 -12.85 -2.74 16.31
N TYR A 127 -12.25 -1.58 16.62
CA TYR A 127 -12.62 -0.34 15.95
C TYR A 127 -12.26 -0.41 14.46
N PRO A 128 -13.18 -0.07 13.54
CA PRO A 128 -13.03 -0.35 12.11
C PRO A 128 -11.81 0.28 11.42
N VAL A 129 -11.35 1.43 11.91
CA VAL A 129 -10.18 2.16 11.37
C VAL A 129 -9.11 2.20 12.45
N GLN A 130 -7.94 1.67 12.16
CA GLN A 130 -6.85 1.52 13.11
C GLN A 130 -5.50 1.98 12.56
N SER A 131 -4.47 1.94 13.41
CA SER A 131 -3.08 2.19 13.04
C SER A 131 -2.86 3.56 12.38
N LEU A 132 -3.55 4.61 12.88
CA LEU A 132 -3.43 5.97 12.37
C LEU A 132 -2.07 6.56 12.70
N GLY A 133 -1.41 7.16 11.73
CA GLY A 133 -0.12 7.82 11.95
C GLY A 133 0.51 8.33 10.67
N HIS A 134 1.75 8.82 10.78
CA HIS A 134 2.57 9.28 9.68
C HIS A 134 1.85 10.34 8.85
N ALA A 135 1.45 11.44 9.53
CA ALA A 135 0.66 12.51 8.95
C ALA A 135 1.53 13.60 8.34
N ASP A 136 1.01 14.20 7.28
CA ASP A 136 1.50 15.43 6.68
C ASP A 136 0.35 16.43 6.60
N LEU A 137 0.62 17.73 6.80
CA LEU A 137 -0.37 18.80 6.77
C LEU A 137 -0.30 19.58 5.48
N VAL A 138 -1.46 20.00 5.00
CA VAL A 138 -1.59 20.85 3.83
C VAL A 138 -2.59 21.98 4.11
N GLN A 139 -2.24 23.20 3.72
CA GLN A 139 -3.16 24.33 3.74
C GLN A 139 -3.83 24.48 2.37
N THR A 140 -5.15 24.62 2.38
CA THR A 140 -5.92 24.89 1.17
C THR A 140 -5.70 26.32 0.69
N PRO A 141 -6.01 26.64 -0.57
CA PRO A 141 -5.99 28.03 -1.05
C PRO A 141 -6.94 28.98 -0.28
N THR A 142 -7.92 28.44 0.45
CA THR A 142 -8.86 29.18 1.30
C THR A 142 -8.35 29.37 2.75
N GLY A 143 -7.19 28.83 3.07
CA GLY A 143 -6.57 28.95 4.40
C GLY A 143 -6.91 27.83 5.37
N ASP A 144 -7.82 26.91 5.00
CA ASP A 144 -8.17 25.77 5.85
C ASP A 144 -7.06 24.72 5.86
N TRP A 145 -6.83 24.10 7.01
CA TRP A 145 -5.82 23.07 7.15
C TRP A 145 -6.42 21.66 7.12
N TYR A 146 -5.73 20.77 6.43
CA TYR A 146 -6.05 19.35 6.35
C TYR A 146 -4.81 18.51 6.62
N ALA A 147 -5.02 17.31 7.18
CA ALA A 147 -4.00 16.29 7.32
C ALA A 147 -4.28 15.13 6.38
N VAL A 148 -3.25 14.66 5.69
CA VAL A 148 -3.21 13.35 5.05
C VAL A 148 -2.39 12.41 5.93
N PHE A 149 -2.85 11.20 6.16
CA PHE A 149 -2.19 10.25 7.05
C PHE A 149 -2.54 8.82 6.65
N LEU A 150 -1.74 7.88 7.08
CA LEU A 150 -2.05 6.48 6.86
C LEU A 150 -2.93 5.91 7.98
N GLY A 151 -3.73 4.92 7.59
CA GLY A 151 -4.55 4.12 8.48
C GLY A 151 -4.83 2.76 7.86
N LYS A 152 -5.51 1.89 8.61
CA LYS A 152 -5.89 0.55 8.17
C LYS A 152 -7.36 0.31 8.47
N ARG A 153 -8.14 -0.11 7.47
CA ARG A 153 -9.49 -0.61 7.69
C ARG A 153 -9.45 -2.11 7.91
N ILE A 154 -10.03 -2.55 9.03
CA ILE A 154 -10.10 -3.98 9.36
C ILE A 154 -11.41 -4.58 8.85
N VAL A 155 -11.37 -5.89 8.55
CA VAL A 155 -12.55 -6.74 8.35
C VAL A 155 -12.67 -7.74 9.49
N GLU A 156 -13.71 -8.55 9.48
CA GLU A 156 -13.97 -9.59 10.48
C GLU A 156 -12.71 -10.41 10.81
N GLY A 157 -12.50 -10.70 12.10
CA GLY A 157 -11.30 -11.35 12.59
C GLY A 157 -10.07 -10.44 12.68
N GLY A 158 -10.23 -9.11 12.56
CA GLY A 158 -9.16 -8.12 12.61
C GLY A 158 -8.20 -8.20 11.42
N LEU A 159 -8.62 -8.80 10.31
CA LEU A 159 -7.80 -8.92 9.10
C LEU A 159 -7.74 -7.60 8.33
N VAL A 160 -6.63 -7.35 7.64
CA VAL A 160 -6.32 -6.09 6.95
C VAL A 160 -5.92 -6.35 5.49
N PRO A 161 -6.86 -6.77 4.62
CA PRO A 161 -6.53 -7.14 3.25
C PRO A 161 -6.07 -5.98 2.37
N LEU A 162 -6.52 -4.74 2.64
CA LEU A 162 -6.11 -3.57 1.86
C LEU A 162 -4.72 -3.05 2.26
N GLY A 163 -4.27 -3.36 3.49
CA GLY A 163 -3.04 -2.80 4.05
C GLY A 163 -3.21 -1.35 4.48
N ARG A 164 -2.18 -0.53 4.29
CA ARG A 164 -2.22 0.89 4.61
C ARG A 164 -2.97 1.66 3.51
N GLU A 165 -3.88 2.51 3.94
CA GLU A 165 -4.67 3.40 3.09
C GLU A 165 -4.43 4.85 3.50
N THR A 166 -4.67 5.80 2.60
CA THR A 166 -4.56 7.22 2.87
C THR A 166 -5.91 7.76 3.33
N PHE A 167 -5.87 8.47 4.46
CA PHE A 167 -7.02 9.18 5.02
C PHE A 167 -6.78 10.68 4.97
N LEU A 168 -7.87 11.45 5.05
CA LEU A 168 -7.87 12.91 5.07
C LEU A 168 -8.78 13.39 6.19
N CYS A 169 -8.37 14.36 7.00
CA CYS A 169 -9.28 15.07 7.91
C CYS A 169 -8.92 16.55 8.03
N GLU A 170 -9.88 17.33 8.48
CA GLU A 170 -9.68 18.74 8.85
C GLU A 170 -8.76 18.83 10.07
N VAL A 171 -7.92 19.89 10.12
CA VAL A 171 -7.07 20.22 11.26
C VAL A 171 -7.31 21.68 11.63
N SER A 172 -7.50 21.96 12.90
CA SER A 172 -7.47 23.31 13.45
C SER A 172 -6.32 23.46 14.42
N PHE A 173 -6.02 24.70 14.82
CA PHE A 173 -4.96 24.98 15.77
C PHE A 173 -5.48 25.75 16.96
N GLN A 174 -4.93 25.47 18.13
CA GLN A 174 -5.15 26.25 19.33
C GLN A 174 -3.79 26.46 20.02
N ASN A 175 -3.37 27.72 20.17
CA ASN A 175 -2.06 28.08 20.71
C ASN A 175 -0.89 27.39 19.98
N GLY A 176 -0.99 27.25 18.65
CA GLY A 176 0.00 26.55 17.80
C GLY A 176 -0.04 25.02 17.86
N GLU A 177 -0.91 24.42 18.69
CA GLU A 177 -1.07 22.96 18.79
C GLU A 177 -2.17 22.43 17.84
N PRO A 178 -1.95 21.33 17.11
CA PRO A 178 -2.89 20.82 16.12
C PRO A 178 -4.02 20.01 16.79
N ILE A 179 -5.24 20.20 16.30
CA ILE A 179 -6.44 19.44 16.67
C ILE A 179 -6.95 18.73 15.42
N PHE A 180 -6.80 17.41 15.38
CA PHE A 180 -7.25 16.57 14.26
C PHE A 180 -8.74 16.27 14.34
N ASN A 181 -9.46 16.44 13.23
CA ASN A 181 -10.91 16.23 13.09
C ASN A 181 -11.69 16.94 14.21
N PRO A 182 -11.59 18.29 14.30
CA PRO A 182 -12.08 19.07 15.44
C PRO A 182 -13.57 18.82 15.70
N GLY A 183 -13.93 18.71 16.99
CA GLY A 183 -15.28 18.44 17.46
C GLY A 183 -15.71 16.97 17.38
N ILE A 184 -14.97 16.11 16.67
CA ILE A 184 -15.24 14.68 16.54
C ILE A 184 -14.11 13.84 17.16
N GLY A 185 -12.86 14.14 16.81
CA GLY A 185 -11.64 13.51 17.37
C GLY A 185 -11.32 12.10 16.87
N VAL A 186 -12.28 11.40 16.24
CA VAL A 186 -12.09 10.05 15.70
C VAL A 186 -12.23 10.05 14.17
N ILE A 187 -11.57 9.11 13.53
CA ILE A 187 -11.58 8.94 12.07
C ILE A 187 -12.50 7.79 11.72
N GLY A 188 -13.55 8.09 10.97
CA GLY A 188 -14.48 7.09 10.45
C GLY A 188 -14.22 6.74 8.98
N ASN A 189 -15.11 5.90 8.44
CA ASN A 189 -15.09 5.53 7.02
C ASN A 189 -15.56 6.67 6.08
N ARG A 190 -16.14 7.72 6.65
CA ARG A 190 -16.63 8.90 5.93
C ARG A 190 -16.22 10.14 6.71
N LEU A 191 -15.64 11.09 6.00
CA LEU A 191 -15.22 12.38 6.55
C LEU A 191 -15.77 13.50 5.67
N LYS A 192 -15.90 14.71 6.27
CA LYS A 192 -16.31 15.89 5.54
C LYS A 192 -15.28 16.24 4.48
N ARG A 193 -15.71 16.45 3.26
CA ARG A 193 -14.86 16.87 2.16
C ARG A 193 -14.43 18.33 2.35
N PRO A 194 -13.18 18.70 1.99
CA PRO A 194 -12.78 20.11 1.88
C PRO A 194 -13.75 20.91 1.00
N PRO A 195 -14.05 22.18 1.33
CA PRO A 195 -14.94 23.04 0.55
C PRO A 195 -14.24 23.59 -0.72
N LEU A 196 -13.57 22.70 -1.44
CA LEU A 196 -12.89 23.02 -2.69
C LEU A 196 -13.76 22.71 -3.91
N PRO A 197 -13.53 23.35 -5.07
CA PRO A 197 -14.23 23.02 -6.31
C PRO A 197 -14.18 21.52 -6.60
N TRP A 198 -15.30 20.97 -7.02
CA TRP A 198 -15.37 19.56 -7.38
C TRP A 198 -14.72 19.31 -8.72
N THR A 199 -13.60 18.59 -8.72
CA THR A 199 -12.97 18.10 -9.94
C THR A 199 -13.08 16.57 -9.92
N PRO A 200 -14.02 15.98 -10.67
CA PRO A 200 -14.18 14.54 -10.70
C PRO A 200 -12.96 13.88 -11.34
N VAL A 201 -12.42 12.89 -10.68
CA VAL A 201 -11.46 11.98 -11.30
C VAL A 201 -12.25 11.11 -12.27
N SER A 202 -11.75 10.93 -13.50
CA SER A 202 -12.33 9.98 -14.45
C SER A 202 -12.48 8.62 -13.78
N LYS A 203 -13.65 8.00 -13.96
CA LYS A 203 -13.82 6.62 -13.49
C LYS A 203 -12.79 5.77 -14.22
N THR A 204 -12.01 5.01 -13.48
CA THR A 204 -11.15 3.97 -14.06
C THR A 204 -12.03 2.96 -14.77
N ASP A 205 -11.62 2.55 -15.97
CA ASP A 205 -12.35 1.54 -16.72
C ASP A 205 -12.40 0.26 -15.89
N LYS A 206 -13.61 -0.16 -15.56
CA LYS A 206 -13.83 -1.40 -14.82
C LYS A 206 -13.35 -2.59 -15.64
N GLN A 207 -13.59 -2.56 -16.94
CA GLN A 207 -13.21 -3.56 -17.91
C GLN A 207 -12.03 -3.09 -18.74
N ASN A 208 -11.06 -3.97 -18.93
CA ASN A 208 -9.98 -3.80 -19.89
C ASN A 208 -10.13 -4.93 -20.92
N ASP A 209 -10.43 -4.56 -22.16
CA ASP A 209 -10.58 -5.46 -23.30
C ASP A 209 -9.29 -5.69 -24.09
N PHE A 210 -8.19 -5.01 -23.66
CA PHE A 210 -6.88 -5.09 -24.29
C PHE A 210 -6.81 -4.68 -25.76
N GLU A 211 -7.83 -3.96 -26.26
CA GLU A 211 -7.83 -3.37 -27.60
C GLU A 211 -6.74 -2.27 -27.76
N SER A 212 -6.38 -1.64 -26.65
CA SER A 212 -5.25 -0.69 -26.61
C SER A 212 -3.92 -1.43 -26.71
N SER A 213 -2.97 -0.88 -27.42
CA SER A 213 -1.59 -1.39 -27.52
C SER A 213 -0.71 -1.07 -26.31
N ALA A 214 -1.28 -0.52 -25.22
CA ALA A 214 -0.57 -0.16 -24.02
C ALA A 214 -1.39 -0.47 -22.76
N LEU A 215 -0.71 -0.82 -21.67
CA LEU A 215 -1.34 -0.95 -20.36
C LEU A 215 -1.78 0.42 -19.85
N SER A 216 -2.98 0.47 -19.28
CA SER A 216 -3.42 1.64 -18.53
C SER A 216 -2.58 1.84 -17.25
N PRO A 217 -2.51 3.06 -16.68
CA PRO A 217 -1.69 3.37 -15.51
C PRO A 217 -2.05 2.57 -14.24
N GLU A 218 -3.21 1.95 -14.19
CA GLU A 218 -3.63 1.08 -13.07
C GLU A 218 -2.88 -0.24 -13.01
N TRP A 219 -2.26 -0.67 -14.09
CA TRP A 219 -1.49 -1.89 -14.12
C TRP A 219 -0.07 -1.68 -13.62
N ALA A 220 0.39 -2.59 -12.80
CA ALA A 220 1.73 -2.59 -12.25
C ALA A 220 2.37 -3.98 -12.34
N THR A 221 3.69 -4.00 -12.49
CA THR A 221 4.51 -5.19 -12.35
C THR A 221 5.04 -5.32 -10.92
N MET A 222 5.43 -6.52 -10.52
CA MET A 222 5.98 -6.77 -9.19
C MET A 222 7.44 -6.30 -9.01
N ARG A 223 8.04 -5.70 -9.89
CA ARG A 223 9.38 -5.09 -9.95
C ARG A 223 9.60 -4.65 -11.37
N ILE A 224 10.72 -4.05 -11.65
CA ILE A 224 11.08 -3.69 -13.01
C ILE A 224 11.55 -4.97 -13.73
N PRO A 225 10.88 -5.41 -14.80
CA PRO A 225 11.32 -6.57 -15.59
C PRO A 225 12.59 -6.23 -16.36
N GLU A 226 13.54 -7.15 -16.39
CA GLU A 226 14.76 -7.01 -17.21
C GLU A 226 14.46 -7.09 -18.72
N GLN A 227 13.45 -7.88 -19.08
CA GLN A 227 12.96 -8.02 -20.45
C GLN A 227 11.43 -7.98 -20.44
N PRO A 228 10.79 -7.43 -21.50
CA PRO A 228 9.34 -7.48 -21.65
C PRO A 228 8.84 -8.93 -21.57
N PHE A 229 7.75 -9.14 -20.84
CA PHE A 229 7.12 -10.44 -20.72
C PHE A 229 5.66 -10.46 -21.21
N HIS A 230 5.23 -9.36 -21.81
CA HIS A 230 3.90 -9.23 -22.39
C HIS A 230 3.94 -8.45 -23.69
N HIS A 231 2.95 -8.70 -24.53
CA HIS A 231 2.70 -7.92 -25.75
C HIS A 231 1.22 -7.91 -26.08
N PHE A 232 0.80 -7.02 -26.97
CA PHE A 232 -0.56 -6.91 -27.45
C PHE A 232 -0.61 -7.34 -28.90
N ALA A 233 -1.62 -8.16 -29.25
CA ALA A 233 -1.91 -8.55 -30.62
C ALA A 233 -3.40 -8.91 -30.75
N ASP A 234 -4.02 -8.55 -31.86
CA ASP A 234 -5.39 -8.89 -32.22
C ASP A 234 -6.40 -8.60 -31.09
N GLY A 235 -6.31 -7.44 -30.44
CA GLY A 235 -7.17 -7.05 -29.33
C GLY A 235 -7.01 -7.91 -28.07
N ASN A 236 -5.83 -8.48 -27.85
CA ASN A 236 -5.57 -9.34 -26.71
C ASN A 236 -4.22 -9.04 -26.09
N LEU A 237 -4.11 -9.34 -24.80
CA LEU A 237 -2.86 -9.32 -24.06
C LEU A 237 -2.28 -10.73 -23.96
N PHE A 238 -1.02 -10.87 -24.36
CA PHE A 238 -0.26 -12.12 -24.24
C PHE A 238 0.74 -12.01 -23.11
N LEU A 239 0.80 -13.00 -22.24
CA LEU A 239 1.85 -13.16 -21.22
C LEU A 239 2.73 -14.35 -21.59
N SER A 240 4.04 -14.12 -21.73
CA SER A 240 5.03 -15.18 -21.88
C SER A 240 5.18 -15.97 -20.57
N LEU A 241 5.13 -17.28 -20.66
CA LEU A 241 5.37 -18.16 -19.53
C LEU A 241 6.88 -18.20 -19.23
N ARG A 242 7.27 -17.69 -18.08
CA ARG A 242 8.67 -17.60 -17.68
C ARG A 242 8.93 -18.45 -16.43
N PRO A 243 10.21 -18.81 -16.17
CA PRO A 243 10.59 -19.59 -14.98
C PRO A 243 10.31 -18.88 -13.66
N GLU A 244 10.26 -17.56 -13.66
CA GLU A 244 10.04 -16.74 -12.46
C GLU A 244 8.65 -17.01 -11.86
N MET A 245 8.64 -17.34 -10.60
CA MET A 245 7.42 -17.69 -9.88
C MET A 245 6.95 -16.54 -8.97
N ALA A 246 5.67 -16.55 -8.61
CA ALA A 246 5.07 -15.57 -7.71
C ALA A 246 5.72 -15.55 -6.30
N ASP A 247 6.33 -16.63 -5.87
CA ASP A 247 7.07 -16.77 -4.61
C ASP A 247 8.57 -16.43 -4.72
N SER A 248 9.05 -16.08 -5.92
CA SER A 248 10.44 -15.63 -6.12
C SER A 248 10.60 -14.12 -5.92
N LEU A 249 11.83 -13.68 -5.60
CA LEU A 249 12.15 -12.26 -5.39
C LEU A 249 12.53 -11.51 -6.68
N VAL A 250 12.30 -12.12 -7.83
CA VAL A 250 12.46 -11.54 -9.17
C VAL A 250 11.12 -11.03 -9.72
N CYS A 251 11.09 -10.52 -10.94
CA CYS A 251 9.85 -10.06 -11.59
C CYS A 251 9.17 -11.22 -12.34
N PRO A 252 8.11 -11.85 -11.79
CA PRO A 252 7.34 -12.87 -12.51
C PRO A 252 6.52 -12.26 -13.66
N SER A 253 6.04 -13.08 -14.59
CA SER A 253 5.08 -12.66 -15.62
C SER A 253 3.71 -12.42 -15.00
N MET A 254 3.58 -11.29 -14.31
CA MET A 254 2.42 -10.92 -13.49
C MET A 254 2.10 -9.44 -13.66
N LEU A 255 0.85 -9.15 -13.99
CA LEU A 255 0.29 -7.79 -14.05
C LEU A 255 -0.81 -7.67 -13.02
N LEU A 256 -0.73 -6.64 -12.17
CA LEU A 256 -1.64 -6.44 -11.05
C LEU A 256 -2.29 -5.06 -11.08
N ARG A 257 -3.54 -4.99 -10.65
CA ARG A 257 -4.25 -3.76 -10.26
C ARG A 257 -4.36 -3.72 -8.75
N ARG A 258 -4.26 -2.53 -8.15
CA ARG A 258 -4.39 -2.34 -6.70
C ARG A 258 -5.83 -2.63 -6.27
N VAL A 259 -6.00 -3.48 -5.24
CA VAL A 259 -7.29 -3.67 -4.56
C VAL A 259 -7.56 -2.48 -3.65
N HIS A 260 -8.74 -1.84 -3.80
CA HIS A 260 -9.14 -0.65 -3.04
C HIS A 260 -10.49 -0.81 -2.31
N SER A 261 -11.13 -1.97 -2.41
CA SER A 261 -12.38 -2.28 -1.72
C SER A 261 -12.29 -3.63 -1.02
N HIS A 262 -12.99 -3.77 0.11
CA HIS A 262 -13.19 -5.06 0.77
C HIS A 262 -14.20 -5.95 0.03
N ASN A 263 -15.05 -5.33 -0.79
CA ASN A 263 -16.03 -6.03 -1.60
C ASN A 263 -15.71 -5.72 -3.06
N PHE A 264 -15.31 -6.72 -3.81
CA PHE A 264 -14.97 -6.60 -5.23
C PHE A 264 -15.13 -7.93 -5.94
N SER A 265 -15.20 -7.86 -7.27
CA SER A 265 -14.98 -9.00 -8.13
C SER A 265 -13.83 -8.73 -9.10
N ALA A 266 -13.10 -9.77 -9.46
CA ALA A 266 -12.10 -9.74 -10.52
C ALA A 266 -12.34 -10.93 -11.45
N THR A 267 -12.51 -10.65 -12.74
CA THR A 267 -12.80 -11.66 -13.75
C THR A 267 -11.85 -11.52 -14.93
N THR A 268 -11.38 -12.64 -15.46
CA THR A 268 -10.62 -12.65 -16.71
C THR A 268 -11.14 -13.73 -17.63
N THR A 269 -11.29 -13.39 -18.92
CA THR A 269 -11.49 -14.34 -20.00
C THR A 269 -10.16 -14.60 -20.66
N MET A 270 -9.78 -15.88 -20.76
CA MET A 270 -8.48 -16.23 -21.29
C MET A 270 -8.51 -17.53 -22.09
N SER A 271 -7.51 -17.69 -22.96
CA SER A 271 -7.25 -18.92 -23.70
C SER A 271 -5.82 -19.38 -23.45
N PHE A 272 -5.69 -20.63 -23.03
CA PHE A 272 -4.39 -21.23 -22.77
C PHE A 272 -4.43 -22.74 -23.05
N SER A 273 -3.41 -23.24 -23.73
CA SER A 273 -3.25 -24.66 -24.00
C SER A 273 -1.78 -25.04 -23.93
N THR A 274 -1.49 -26.10 -23.22
CA THR A 274 -0.12 -26.62 -23.08
C THR A 274 -0.11 -28.14 -23.03
N ARG A 275 1.03 -28.72 -23.46
CA ARG A 275 1.32 -30.16 -23.29
C ARG A 275 2.16 -30.44 -22.04
N ARG A 276 2.72 -29.39 -21.41
CA ARG A 276 3.66 -29.49 -20.28
C ARG A 276 2.91 -29.30 -18.96
N ALA A 277 3.22 -30.12 -17.97
CA ALA A 277 2.56 -30.09 -16.66
C ALA A 277 3.03 -28.93 -15.77
N ASN A 278 4.15 -28.31 -16.11
CA ASN A 278 4.72 -27.17 -15.35
C ASN A 278 4.26 -25.80 -15.85
N GLU A 279 3.44 -25.71 -16.88
CA GLU A 279 2.98 -24.46 -17.49
C GLU A 279 1.57 -24.11 -17.03
N TRP A 280 1.41 -22.89 -16.47
CA TRP A 280 0.18 -22.44 -15.84
C TRP A 280 -0.05 -20.95 -16.09
N ALA A 281 -1.32 -20.57 -16.29
CA ALA A 281 -1.71 -19.17 -16.42
C ALA A 281 -3.12 -18.94 -15.88
N GLY A 282 -3.42 -17.73 -15.43
CA GLY A 282 -4.74 -17.36 -14.93
C GLY A 282 -4.76 -16.15 -14.01
N LEU A 283 -5.65 -16.22 -13.02
CA LEU A 283 -5.97 -15.14 -12.08
C LEU A 283 -5.12 -15.28 -10.80
N VAL A 284 -4.70 -14.15 -10.25
CA VAL A 284 -3.94 -14.09 -8.99
C VAL A 284 -4.45 -12.96 -8.09
N LEU A 285 -4.54 -13.24 -6.79
CA LEU A 285 -4.69 -12.24 -5.73
C LEU A 285 -3.41 -12.26 -4.91
N TYR A 286 -2.59 -11.22 -5.02
CA TYR A 286 -1.21 -11.22 -4.57
C TYR A 286 -0.93 -10.11 -3.57
N ARG A 287 -0.22 -10.45 -2.52
CA ARG A 287 0.34 -9.46 -1.59
C ARG A 287 1.86 -9.52 -1.53
N THR A 288 2.42 -10.68 -1.30
CA THR A 288 3.86 -10.93 -1.23
C THR A 288 4.20 -12.34 -1.74
N ALA A 289 5.48 -12.61 -1.94
CA ALA A 289 5.98 -13.96 -2.22
C ALA A 289 5.59 -15.01 -1.17
N LYS A 290 5.22 -14.58 0.06
CA LYS A 290 4.80 -15.46 1.15
C LYS A 290 3.29 -15.44 1.40
N GLY A 291 2.51 -14.69 0.61
CA GLY A 291 1.07 -14.53 0.82
C GLY A 291 0.32 -14.16 -0.45
N TYR A 292 -0.39 -15.15 -1.04
CA TYR A 292 -1.20 -14.96 -2.24
C TYR A 292 -2.16 -16.13 -2.48
N TYR A 293 -3.14 -15.91 -3.34
CA TYR A 293 -3.98 -16.94 -3.96
C TYR A 293 -3.75 -16.94 -5.47
N SER A 294 -3.78 -18.11 -6.09
CA SER A 294 -3.76 -18.23 -7.54
C SER A 294 -4.78 -19.25 -8.02
N LEU A 295 -5.58 -18.87 -9.03
CA LEU A 295 -6.50 -19.72 -9.74
C LEU A 295 -6.00 -19.86 -11.18
N LEU A 296 -5.29 -20.94 -11.46
CA LEU A 296 -4.56 -21.11 -12.70
C LEU A 296 -5.04 -22.32 -13.49
N LYS A 297 -5.12 -22.14 -14.81
CA LYS A 297 -5.32 -23.20 -15.79
C LYS A 297 -3.98 -23.81 -16.19
N GLY A 298 -3.87 -25.13 -16.11
CA GLY A 298 -2.76 -25.92 -16.61
C GLY A 298 -3.17 -26.79 -17.81
N LYS A 299 -2.45 -27.90 -17.97
CA LYS A 299 -2.64 -28.83 -19.11
C LYS A 299 -4.06 -29.37 -19.22
N ASN A 300 -4.61 -29.95 -18.14
CA ASN A 300 -5.92 -30.61 -18.13
C ASN A 300 -6.73 -30.24 -16.88
N GLU A 301 -6.37 -29.20 -16.17
CA GLU A 301 -7.02 -28.82 -14.92
C GLU A 301 -6.90 -27.33 -14.64
N ILE A 302 -7.79 -26.85 -13.80
CA ILE A 302 -7.71 -25.56 -13.10
C ILE A 302 -7.41 -25.86 -11.65
N ARG A 303 -6.45 -25.12 -11.07
CA ARG A 303 -6.01 -25.31 -9.70
C ARG A 303 -6.13 -24.04 -8.90
N LEU A 304 -6.80 -24.12 -7.75
CA LEU A 304 -6.78 -23.09 -6.73
C LEU A 304 -5.67 -23.41 -5.72
N THR A 305 -4.76 -22.47 -5.56
CA THR A 305 -3.63 -22.58 -4.62
C THR A 305 -3.64 -21.39 -3.67
N LYS A 306 -3.37 -21.66 -2.38
CA LYS A 306 -3.12 -20.69 -1.33
C LYS A 306 -1.66 -20.78 -0.90
N VAL A 307 -1.02 -19.63 -0.77
CA VAL A 307 0.29 -19.51 -0.10
C VAL A 307 0.10 -18.61 1.11
N LEU A 308 0.40 -19.14 2.29
CA LEU A 308 0.33 -18.41 3.55
C LEU A 308 1.63 -18.62 4.32
N LEU A 309 2.32 -17.53 4.67
CA LEU A 309 3.64 -17.54 5.31
C LEU A 309 4.68 -18.40 4.56
N GLY A 310 4.55 -18.45 3.22
CA GLY A 310 5.41 -19.24 2.34
C GLY A 310 5.02 -20.72 2.22
N LYS A 311 4.04 -21.19 3.00
CA LYS A 311 3.52 -22.57 2.87
C LYS A 311 2.47 -22.61 1.75
N LYS A 312 2.76 -23.39 0.71
CA LYS A 312 1.88 -23.61 -0.44
C LYS A 312 0.92 -24.77 -0.17
N THR A 313 -0.37 -24.55 -0.41
CA THR A 313 -1.44 -25.54 -0.28
C THR A 313 -2.33 -25.52 -1.50
N ILE A 314 -2.57 -26.67 -2.12
CA ILE A 314 -3.58 -26.82 -3.16
C ILE A 314 -4.93 -26.96 -2.45
N ILE A 315 -5.83 -26.01 -2.67
CA ILE A 315 -7.17 -25.98 -2.06
C ILE A 315 -8.13 -26.86 -2.86
N ALA A 316 -8.07 -26.74 -4.19
CA ALA A 316 -8.94 -27.51 -5.08
C ALA A 316 -8.31 -27.67 -6.46
N THR A 317 -8.74 -28.72 -7.14
CA THR A 317 -8.42 -28.97 -8.55
C THR A 317 -9.72 -29.31 -9.27
N LEU A 318 -9.95 -28.66 -10.41
CA LEU A 318 -11.09 -28.89 -11.29
C LEU A 318 -10.57 -29.45 -12.63
N PRO A 319 -10.99 -30.64 -13.09
CA PRO A 319 -10.64 -31.12 -14.42
C PRO A 319 -11.11 -30.17 -15.50
N TRP A 320 -10.21 -29.78 -16.43
CA TRP A 320 -10.50 -28.79 -17.45
C TRP A 320 -9.71 -29.07 -18.73
N LYS A 321 -10.41 -29.46 -19.78
CA LYS A 321 -9.81 -29.80 -21.08
C LYS A 321 -9.95 -28.69 -22.12
N GLU A 322 -10.90 -27.78 -21.91
CA GLU A 322 -11.14 -26.67 -22.82
C GLU A 322 -9.98 -25.71 -22.87
N LYS A 323 -9.73 -25.14 -24.06
CA LYS A 323 -8.69 -24.14 -24.26
C LYS A 323 -9.04 -22.82 -23.57
N SER A 324 -10.31 -22.42 -23.70
CA SER A 324 -10.81 -21.16 -23.13
C SER A 324 -11.39 -21.37 -21.74
N VAL A 325 -11.33 -20.31 -20.90
CA VAL A 325 -11.90 -20.29 -19.56
C VAL A 325 -12.16 -18.86 -19.11
N ILE A 326 -13.23 -18.68 -18.35
CA ILE A 326 -13.48 -17.51 -17.52
C ILE A 326 -13.09 -17.89 -16.09
N LEU A 327 -12.18 -17.11 -15.50
CA LEU A 327 -11.77 -17.22 -14.10
C LEU A 327 -12.28 -16.01 -13.33
N ARG A 328 -12.93 -16.23 -12.19
CA ARG A 328 -13.47 -15.16 -11.35
C ARG A 328 -13.11 -15.36 -9.90
N LEU A 329 -12.77 -14.25 -9.25
CA LEU A 329 -12.63 -14.09 -7.81
C LEU A 329 -13.70 -13.12 -7.32
N VAL A 330 -14.38 -13.45 -6.23
CA VAL A 330 -15.29 -12.56 -5.51
C VAL A 330 -14.82 -12.43 -4.08
N ALA A 331 -14.59 -11.19 -3.65
CA ALA A 331 -14.27 -10.85 -2.27
C ALA A 331 -15.47 -10.21 -1.58
N LYS A 332 -15.78 -10.65 -0.35
CA LYS A 332 -16.81 -10.08 0.50
C LYS A 332 -16.26 -9.97 1.94
N GLY A 333 -15.82 -8.77 2.32
CA GLY A 333 -15.22 -8.54 3.63
C GLY A 333 -14.00 -9.44 3.87
N ALA A 334 -14.13 -10.38 4.79
CA ALA A 334 -13.07 -11.31 5.18
C ALA A 334 -12.99 -12.58 4.31
N THR A 335 -13.86 -12.73 3.30
CA THR A 335 -14.00 -13.99 2.54
C THR A 335 -13.70 -13.82 1.06
N LEU A 336 -13.23 -14.92 0.44
CA LEU A 336 -12.90 -15.03 -0.98
C LEU A 336 -13.58 -16.28 -1.55
N THR A 337 -14.22 -16.14 -2.70
CA THR A 337 -14.79 -17.26 -3.45
C THR A 337 -14.25 -17.24 -4.88
N PHE A 338 -13.84 -18.40 -5.38
CA PHE A 338 -13.24 -18.55 -6.69
C PHE A 338 -14.13 -19.36 -7.62
N TYR A 339 -14.18 -18.97 -8.90
CA TYR A 339 -15.03 -19.62 -9.90
C TYR A 339 -14.28 -19.82 -11.20
N ALA A 340 -14.69 -20.85 -11.95
CA ALA A 340 -14.25 -21.11 -13.32
C ALA A 340 -15.41 -21.59 -14.17
N GLY A 341 -15.44 -21.23 -15.46
CA GLY A 341 -16.49 -21.62 -16.38
C GLY A 341 -16.20 -21.24 -17.83
N LEU A 342 -17.15 -21.56 -18.73
CA LEU A 342 -17.08 -21.22 -20.16
C LEU A 342 -17.86 -19.93 -20.49
N SER A 343 -18.84 -19.60 -19.69
CA SER A 343 -19.60 -18.34 -19.80
C SER A 343 -19.92 -17.78 -18.43
N ASN A 344 -20.29 -16.51 -18.37
CA ASN A 344 -20.67 -15.85 -17.12
C ASN A 344 -21.88 -16.51 -16.42
N ASP A 345 -22.76 -17.14 -17.18
CA ASP A 345 -23.93 -17.83 -16.67
C ASP A 345 -23.64 -19.28 -16.22
N MET A 346 -22.46 -19.80 -16.57
CA MET A 346 -22.03 -21.15 -16.22
C MET A 346 -20.66 -21.12 -15.53
N LEU A 347 -20.62 -20.51 -14.35
CA LEU A 347 -19.46 -20.51 -13.48
C LEU A 347 -19.64 -21.51 -12.34
N TYR A 348 -18.69 -22.39 -12.18
CA TYR A 348 -18.62 -23.35 -11.08
C TYR A 348 -17.66 -22.87 -10.01
N GLN A 349 -18.06 -22.98 -8.75
CA GLN A 349 -17.18 -22.66 -7.63
C GLN A 349 -16.01 -23.65 -7.59
N VAL A 350 -14.79 -23.14 -7.43
CA VAL A 350 -13.56 -23.92 -7.31
C VAL A 350 -13.09 -23.90 -5.86
N GLY A 351 -13.27 -25.03 -5.19
CA GLY A 351 -12.97 -25.19 -3.78
C GLY A 351 -13.98 -24.53 -2.85
N GLU A 352 -13.70 -24.57 -1.57
CA GLU A 352 -14.48 -23.92 -0.53
C GLU A 352 -14.15 -22.42 -0.42
N VAL A 353 -15.00 -21.66 0.28
CA VAL A 353 -14.78 -20.25 0.61
C VAL A 353 -13.50 -20.11 1.43
N GLN A 354 -12.64 -19.19 1.04
CA GLN A 354 -11.35 -18.93 1.67
C GLN A 354 -11.41 -17.65 2.52
N SER A 355 -10.51 -17.55 3.49
CA SER A 355 -10.27 -16.28 4.24
C SER A 355 -9.32 -15.38 3.47
N VAL A 356 -9.38 -14.06 3.71
CA VAL A 356 -8.38 -13.10 3.20
C VAL A 356 -7.04 -13.13 3.95
N ASP A 357 -6.82 -14.08 4.85
CA ASP A 357 -5.65 -14.18 5.71
C ASP A 357 -4.31 -14.18 4.95
N ALA A 358 -4.24 -14.91 3.82
CA ALA A 358 -3.02 -14.98 3.02
C ALA A 358 -2.65 -13.65 2.32
N VAL A 359 -3.58 -12.70 2.27
CA VAL A 359 -3.35 -11.36 1.72
C VAL A 359 -3.57 -10.26 2.77
N SER A 360 -3.60 -10.62 4.06
CA SER A 360 -3.78 -9.68 5.15
C SER A 360 -2.44 -9.13 5.66
N ASP A 361 -2.39 -7.80 5.85
CA ASP A 361 -1.23 -7.04 6.32
C ASP A 361 -0.63 -7.59 7.61
N ASN A 362 -1.48 -7.87 8.58
CA ASN A 362 -1.06 -8.37 9.90
C ASN A 362 -0.71 -9.87 9.91
N LYS A 363 -0.79 -10.56 8.78
CA LYS A 363 -0.44 -11.97 8.66
C LYS A 363 0.86 -12.20 7.87
N VAL A 364 1.04 -11.50 6.74
CA VAL A 364 2.12 -11.83 5.81
C VAL A 364 3.12 -10.70 5.55
N ASN A 365 2.70 -9.43 5.52
CA ASN A 365 3.57 -8.26 5.35
C ASN A 365 2.82 -6.97 5.69
N ARG A 366 3.49 -6.01 6.33
CA ARG A 366 2.89 -4.78 6.87
C ARG A 366 2.95 -3.57 5.93
N PHE A 367 3.74 -3.60 4.88
CA PHE A 367 4.06 -2.41 4.08
C PHE A 367 3.51 -2.44 2.66
N ASN A 368 3.03 -3.59 2.19
CA ASN A 368 2.47 -3.72 0.85
C ASN A 368 0.96 -3.58 0.86
N GLY A 369 0.41 -3.31 -0.33
CA GLY A 369 -1.00 -3.51 -0.60
C GLY A 369 -1.26 -4.81 -1.35
N THR A 370 -2.51 -5.23 -1.36
CA THR A 370 -2.96 -6.36 -2.17
C THR A 370 -3.23 -5.91 -3.59
N GLY A 371 -2.75 -6.68 -4.55
CA GLY A 371 -3.07 -6.55 -5.97
C GLY A 371 -3.87 -7.76 -6.47
N VAL A 372 -4.71 -7.56 -7.44
CA VAL A 372 -5.42 -8.60 -8.18
C VAL A 372 -5.11 -8.46 -9.66
N GLY A 373 -4.94 -9.57 -10.37
CA GLY A 373 -4.63 -9.51 -11.79
C GLY A 373 -4.32 -10.85 -12.42
N ILE A 374 -3.50 -10.83 -13.43
CA ILE A 374 -3.19 -11.98 -14.28
C ILE A 374 -1.73 -12.43 -14.11
N TYR A 375 -1.51 -13.73 -14.23
CA TYR A 375 -0.23 -14.36 -13.97
C TYR A 375 0.00 -15.56 -14.88
N ALA A 376 1.23 -15.72 -15.36
CA ALA A 376 1.69 -16.86 -16.13
C ALA A 376 3.06 -17.34 -15.66
N THR A 377 3.29 -18.65 -15.64
CA THR A 377 4.54 -19.23 -15.16
C THR A 377 4.81 -20.62 -15.77
N SER A 378 6.08 -20.98 -15.87
CA SER A 378 6.53 -22.31 -16.21
C SER A 378 7.28 -23.02 -15.07
N TYR A 379 7.09 -22.53 -13.82
CA TYR A 379 7.63 -23.13 -12.59
C TYR A 379 9.12 -23.53 -12.70
N ALA A 380 10.00 -22.52 -12.77
CA ALA A 380 11.45 -22.67 -12.81
C ALA A 380 12.01 -23.39 -14.06
N GLN A 381 11.20 -23.60 -15.11
CA GLN A 381 11.65 -24.20 -16.37
C GLN A 381 11.50 -23.21 -17.52
N LYS A 382 12.40 -23.28 -18.51
CA LYS A 382 12.27 -22.47 -19.72
C LYS A 382 11.05 -22.89 -20.53
N SER A 383 10.32 -21.92 -21.05
CA SER A 383 9.14 -22.10 -21.89
C SER A 383 9.13 -21.07 -23.02
N ASN A 384 8.54 -21.43 -24.14
CA ASN A 384 8.20 -20.54 -25.26
C ASN A 384 6.68 -20.40 -25.38
N ALA A 385 5.91 -20.89 -24.41
CA ALA A 385 4.44 -20.78 -24.42
C ALA A 385 4.02 -19.39 -23.94
N GLU A 386 2.84 -19.00 -24.44
CA GLU A 386 2.17 -17.76 -24.02
C GLU A 386 0.73 -18.07 -23.66
N ALA A 387 0.20 -17.31 -22.72
CA ALA A 387 -1.21 -17.29 -22.36
C ALA A 387 -1.86 -16.02 -22.92
N ARG A 388 -2.99 -16.19 -23.59
CA ARG A 388 -3.76 -15.12 -24.20
C ARG A 388 -4.88 -14.72 -23.23
N PHE A 389 -4.98 -13.43 -22.94
CA PHE A 389 -6.05 -12.82 -22.14
C PHE A 389 -6.87 -11.88 -23.01
N ASP A 390 -8.17 -12.19 -23.11
CA ASP A 390 -9.11 -11.41 -23.92
C ASP A 390 -9.62 -10.19 -23.13
N THR A 391 -9.92 -10.39 -21.83
CA THR A 391 -10.46 -9.33 -20.96
C THR A 391 -9.96 -9.48 -19.54
N PHE A 392 -9.94 -8.36 -18.83
CA PHE A 392 -9.85 -8.31 -17.37
C PHE A 392 -10.83 -7.28 -16.83
N GLU A 393 -11.68 -7.67 -15.91
CA GLU A 393 -12.68 -6.85 -15.28
C GLU A 393 -12.44 -6.78 -13.78
N TYR A 394 -12.53 -5.56 -13.19
CA TYR A 394 -12.40 -5.31 -11.76
C TYR A 394 -13.52 -4.38 -11.31
N GLU A 395 -14.43 -4.85 -10.45
CA GLU A 395 -15.62 -4.13 -9.99
C GLU A 395 -15.68 -4.00 -8.47
#